data_bd2bd2ecbffc37fd71566f7492ddc6a2
#
_entry.id   bd2bd2ecbffc37fd71566f7492ddc6a2
#
_cell.length_a   1.000
_cell.length_b   1.000
_cell.length_c   1.000
_cell.angle_alpha   90.00
_cell.angle_beta   90.00
_cell.angle_gamma   90.00
#
_symmetry.space_group_name_H-M   'P 1'
#
loop_
_entity.id
_entity.type
_entity.pdbx_description
1 polymer ?
#
loop_
_entity_poly.entity_id
_entity_poly.type
_entity_poly.pdbx_seq_one_letter_code
_entity_poly.pdbx_strand_id
1 'polypeptide(L)'
;MVKFAENYLSMSNYFSSVKLFFKRFFIVLFIYQICRLLFYFFNRNAFENISAKGFLGGIHFDLSAIAYINLVFALLHFIPGNFKYKPNYQKYLKIGFFIVNFIFILTNFVDFEYYKFTGRRSTFGMITASGMENEIGGLIFSFLVEFWHLPLLAILLGFGFWKMIANLKSASEQSANWSQIAKQSGIFILLMGFVFLLGRGGFQKKPLRIVDAVNYGSINQSAIVLNTPFCIIKTIGKKETLESPKYFSETELNQIFNPITEISSTENPNKKNVVIIILESFGRENIQRGQTPFLDGLIEKSLFFENGFANGKLSIDAVPSTLSSIPSLMNNSLITSSYSINEVYGLPKILKDNGYQTAFFHGAFNGSQNFDQYCKVAGFDNYFGKNEYVGPEAFDGRWGIFDEEFMQYFSGKMTEFKQPFFSTIFTISSHNPYIIPEKHKGKFPKGTTKIHESIAYSDYALKRFFETASKEDWYKNTLFVITSDHTSSEPTEKKFKTNVGKFRVPILFFDPSNPSIIGKNKKNLQQIDIMPSIIDYLNI
;
A
#
# COMPACT_ATOMS: atom_id res chain seq x y z
N MET A 1 18.57 41.53 38.85
CA MET A 1 19.30 40.24 38.78
C MET A 1 18.44 39.06 39.25
N VAL A 2 17.75 39.10 40.40
CA VAL A 2 16.97 37.96 40.91
C VAL A 2 15.90 37.46 39.94
N LYS A 3 15.06 38.32 39.36
CA LYS A 3 14.06 37.95 38.35
C LYS A 3 14.65 37.33 37.06
N PHE A 4 15.87 37.70 36.69
CA PHE A 4 16.55 37.15 35.50
C PHE A 4 17.07 35.74 35.80
N ALA A 5 17.61 35.50 37.02
CA ALA A 5 18.06 34.18 37.45
C ALA A 5 16.89 33.20 37.62
N GLU A 6 15.75 33.64 38.20
CA GLU A 6 14.54 32.82 38.32
C GLU A 6 13.95 32.45 36.96
N ASN A 7 13.95 33.38 36.00
CA ASN A 7 13.50 33.11 34.63
C ASN A 7 14.39 32.07 33.92
N TYR A 8 15.70 32.19 34.10
CA TYR A 8 16.65 31.24 33.49
C TYR A 8 16.51 29.83 34.09
N LEU A 9 16.40 29.73 35.40
CA LEU A 9 16.27 28.44 36.11
C LEU A 9 14.96 27.70 35.79
N SER A 10 13.83 28.40 35.70
CA SER A 10 12.53 27.78 35.34
C SER A 10 12.52 27.24 33.90
N MET A 11 13.10 27.95 32.94
CA MET A 11 13.22 27.47 31.58
C MET A 11 14.21 26.30 31.45
N SER A 12 15.33 26.33 32.23
CA SER A 12 16.28 25.23 32.30
C SER A 12 15.62 23.94 32.81
N ASN A 13 14.75 24.03 33.83
CA ASN A 13 14.01 22.87 34.34
C ASN A 13 12.98 22.35 33.35
N TYR A 14 12.31 23.23 32.59
CA TYR A 14 11.42 22.81 31.50
C TYR A 14 12.17 21.99 30.46
N PHE A 15 13.31 22.49 29.97
CA PHE A 15 14.16 21.76 29.03
C PHE A 15 14.73 20.47 29.63
N SER A 16 14.96 20.42 30.93
CA SER A 16 15.39 19.18 31.61
C SER A 16 14.30 18.12 31.59
N SER A 17 13.01 18.49 31.72
CA SER A 17 11.88 17.57 31.55
C SER A 17 11.76 17.08 30.10
N VAL A 18 11.93 17.98 29.12
CA VAL A 18 11.96 17.63 27.68
C VAL A 18 13.13 16.65 27.41
N LYS A 19 14.31 16.96 27.90
CA LYS A 19 15.50 16.10 27.76
C LYS A 19 15.31 14.73 28.39
N LEU A 20 14.62 14.66 29.55
CA LEU A 20 14.28 13.41 30.20
C LEU A 20 13.37 12.53 29.32
N PHE A 21 12.34 13.13 28.70
CA PHE A 21 11.49 12.41 27.76
C PHE A 21 12.29 11.83 26.60
N PHE A 22 13.11 12.65 25.93
CA PHE A 22 13.89 12.18 24.80
C PHE A 22 14.94 11.13 25.19
N LYS A 23 15.54 11.23 26.38
CA LYS A 23 16.41 10.15 26.88
C LYS A 23 15.65 8.83 27.03
N ARG A 24 14.43 8.86 27.62
CA ARG A 24 13.55 7.68 27.72
C ARG A 24 13.16 7.16 26.35
N PHE A 25 12.80 8.05 25.42
CA PHE A 25 12.45 7.73 24.05
C PHE A 25 13.59 7.02 23.30
N PHE A 26 14.81 7.54 23.38
CA PHE A 26 15.98 6.93 22.74
C PHE A 26 16.40 5.61 23.40
N ILE A 27 16.17 5.41 24.69
CA ILE A 27 16.35 4.09 25.32
C ILE A 27 15.39 3.07 24.69
N VAL A 28 14.12 3.42 24.53
CA VAL A 28 13.15 2.54 23.86
C VAL A 28 13.58 2.26 22.40
N LEU A 29 14.01 3.30 21.68
CA LEU A 29 14.53 3.13 20.31
C LEU A 29 15.71 2.17 20.26
N PHE A 30 16.65 2.28 21.18
CA PHE A 30 17.78 1.36 21.30
C PHE A 30 17.32 -0.10 21.54
N ILE A 31 16.33 -0.30 22.41
CA ILE A 31 15.75 -1.62 22.67
C ILE A 31 15.06 -2.18 21.42
N TYR A 32 14.38 -1.33 20.63
CA TYR A 32 13.79 -1.77 19.36
C TYR A 32 14.85 -2.24 18.37
N GLN A 33 16.04 -1.60 18.35
CA GLN A 33 17.15 -2.11 17.51
C GLN A 33 17.64 -3.48 18.01
N ILE A 34 17.72 -3.71 19.33
CA ILE A 34 18.04 -5.03 19.88
C ILE A 34 16.98 -6.05 19.45
N CYS A 35 15.68 -5.73 19.59
CA CYS A 35 14.60 -6.61 19.14
C CYS A 35 14.69 -6.91 17.65
N ARG A 36 15.06 -5.95 16.81
CA ARG A 36 15.25 -6.13 15.37
C ARG A 36 16.39 -7.07 15.06
N LEU A 37 17.52 -6.93 15.76
CA LEU A 37 18.67 -7.84 15.61
C LEU A 37 18.34 -9.26 16.07
N LEU A 38 17.62 -9.39 17.20
CA LEU A 38 17.14 -10.69 17.68
C LEU A 38 16.17 -11.33 16.69
N PHE A 39 15.20 -10.55 16.19
CA PHE A 39 14.27 -11.03 15.17
C PHE A 39 15.00 -11.57 13.94
N TYR A 40 15.99 -10.84 13.44
CA TYR A 40 16.84 -11.29 12.36
C TYR A 40 17.57 -12.59 12.72
N PHE A 41 18.18 -12.65 13.91
CA PHE A 41 18.94 -13.83 14.34
C PHE A 41 18.05 -15.08 14.41
N PHE A 42 16.85 -14.98 15.01
CA PHE A 42 15.91 -16.10 15.12
C PHE A 42 15.33 -16.55 13.77
N ASN A 43 15.28 -15.66 12.79
CA ASN A 43 14.66 -15.89 11.49
C ASN A 43 15.65 -15.78 10.31
N ARG A 44 16.96 -15.89 10.55
CA ARG A 44 18.00 -15.64 9.53
C ARG A 44 17.83 -16.46 8.25
N ASN A 45 17.29 -17.68 8.34
CA ASN A 45 17.07 -18.56 7.19
C ASN A 45 15.95 -18.08 6.24
N ALA A 46 15.09 -17.19 6.71
CA ALA A 46 14.04 -16.56 5.89
C ALA A 46 14.54 -15.32 5.13
N PHE A 47 15.76 -14.87 5.37
CA PHE A 47 16.28 -13.61 4.85
C PHE A 47 17.58 -13.82 4.10
N GLU A 48 17.52 -13.79 2.78
CA GLU A 48 18.69 -13.80 1.91
C GLU A 48 19.17 -12.37 1.62
N ASN A 49 20.49 -12.17 1.55
CA ASN A 49 21.14 -10.94 1.07
C ASN A 49 20.64 -9.63 1.70
N ILE A 50 20.61 -9.55 3.04
CA ILE A 50 20.11 -8.36 3.73
C ILE A 50 21.01 -7.15 3.49
N SER A 51 20.40 -6.06 3.07
CA SER A 51 21.06 -4.77 2.92
C SER A 51 21.05 -3.97 4.23
N ALA A 52 22.12 -3.20 4.48
CA ALA A 52 22.13 -2.21 5.58
C ALA A 52 20.97 -1.21 5.48
N LYS A 53 20.47 -0.93 4.26
CA LYS A 53 19.33 -0.07 4.00
C LYS A 53 18.05 -0.57 4.70
N GLY A 54 17.84 -1.89 4.79
CA GLY A 54 16.70 -2.48 5.51
C GLY A 54 16.73 -2.19 7.01
N PHE A 55 17.89 -2.33 7.66
CA PHE A 55 18.04 -1.99 9.08
C PHE A 55 17.87 -0.49 9.34
N LEU A 56 18.47 0.36 8.52
CA LEU A 56 18.34 1.82 8.63
C LEU A 56 16.90 2.28 8.38
N GLY A 57 16.23 1.69 7.39
CA GLY A 57 14.81 1.94 7.12
C GLY A 57 13.93 1.58 8.32
N GLY A 58 14.28 0.52 9.04
CA GLY A 58 13.57 0.09 10.24
C GLY A 58 13.53 1.14 11.35
N ILE A 59 14.58 1.96 11.49
CA ILE A 59 14.60 3.07 12.46
C ILE A 59 13.43 4.04 12.21
N HIS A 60 13.08 4.29 10.96
CA HIS A 60 11.94 5.16 10.60
C HIS A 60 10.61 4.62 11.12
N PHE A 61 10.39 3.31 10.99
CA PHE A 61 9.19 2.64 11.51
C PHE A 61 9.20 2.57 13.04
N ASP A 62 10.36 2.39 13.65
CA ASP A 62 10.50 2.40 15.10
C ASP A 62 10.20 3.77 15.69
N LEU A 63 10.72 4.85 15.11
CA LEU A 63 10.42 6.22 15.51
C LEU A 63 8.91 6.50 15.44
N SER A 64 8.25 6.04 14.37
CA SER A 64 6.81 6.20 14.22
C SER A 64 6.03 5.43 15.31
N ALA A 65 6.33 4.15 15.52
CA ALA A 65 5.67 3.34 16.54
C ALA A 65 5.86 3.92 17.94
N ILE A 66 7.11 4.23 18.31
CA ILE A 66 7.46 4.78 19.63
C ILE A 66 6.78 6.14 19.84
N ALA A 67 6.69 6.99 18.82
CA ALA A 67 6.01 8.28 18.92
C ALA A 67 4.51 8.12 19.17
N TYR A 68 3.83 7.18 18.49
CA TYR A 68 2.42 6.87 18.77
C TYR A 68 2.21 6.35 20.19
N ILE A 69 2.98 5.36 20.62
CA ILE A 69 2.88 4.74 21.95
C ILE A 69 3.12 5.77 23.05
N ASN A 70 4.07 6.68 22.83
CA ASN A 70 4.51 7.63 23.82
C ASN A 70 3.89 9.03 23.69
N LEU A 71 2.85 9.20 22.86
CA LEU A 71 2.19 10.50 22.67
C LEU A 71 1.64 11.07 23.99
N VAL A 72 1.01 10.21 24.81
CA VAL A 72 0.51 10.60 26.14
C VAL A 72 1.67 10.94 27.08
N PHE A 73 2.77 10.18 27.03
CA PHE A 73 3.95 10.48 27.87
C PHE A 73 4.65 11.76 27.42
N ALA A 74 4.68 12.06 26.12
CA ALA A 74 5.17 13.34 25.60
C ALA A 74 4.34 14.49 26.15
N LEU A 75 3.01 14.40 26.07
CA LEU A 75 2.10 15.37 26.64
C LEU A 75 2.38 15.58 28.13
N LEU A 76 2.45 14.50 28.93
CA LEU A 76 2.70 14.56 30.38
C LEU A 76 4.08 15.12 30.75
N HIS A 77 5.12 14.98 29.90
CA HIS A 77 6.43 15.60 30.13
C HIS A 77 6.48 17.06 29.70
N PHE A 78 5.77 17.43 28.63
CA PHE A 78 5.88 18.74 28.00
C PHE A 78 4.84 19.74 28.49
N ILE A 79 3.74 19.28 29.11
CA ILE A 79 2.68 20.17 29.62
C ILE A 79 3.28 21.26 30.48
N PRO A 80 2.94 22.56 30.27
CA PRO A 80 3.41 23.66 31.08
C PRO A 80 2.98 23.54 32.53
N GLY A 81 3.74 24.13 33.46
CA GLY A 81 3.39 24.17 34.88
C GLY A 81 4.33 23.36 35.78
N ASN A 82 4.08 23.45 37.08
CA ASN A 82 5.01 23.00 38.13
C ASN A 82 4.71 21.60 38.66
N PHE A 83 3.47 21.14 38.53
CA PHE A 83 2.99 19.88 39.13
C PHE A 83 3.79 18.66 38.63
N LYS A 84 4.33 18.72 37.40
CA LYS A 84 5.10 17.65 36.80
C LYS A 84 6.45 17.37 37.47
N TYR A 85 6.96 18.29 38.30
CA TYR A 85 8.22 18.09 39.02
C TYR A 85 8.04 17.39 40.37
N LYS A 86 6.79 17.22 40.84
CA LYS A 86 6.51 16.54 42.11
C LYS A 86 7.05 15.10 42.09
N PRO A 87 7.73 14.64 43.16
CA PRO A 87 8.35 13.32 43.21
C PRO A 87 7.38 12.17 42.86
N ASN A 88 6.17 12.22 43.43
CA ASN A 88 5.15 11.20 43.17
C ASN A 88 4.69 11.19 41.71
N TYR A 89 4.51 12.36 41.10
CA TYR A 89 4.18 12.47 39.67
C TYR A 89 5.25 11.80 38.81
N GLN A 90 6.52 12.12 39.03
CA GLN A 90 7.65 11.55 38.30
C GLN A 90 7.80 10.04 38.52
N LYS A 91 7.51 9.56 39.73
CA LYS A 91 7.50 8.13 40.06
C LYS A 91 6.44 7.39 39.23
N TYR A 92 5.19 7.84 39.25
CA TYR A 92 4.11 7.19 38.51
C TYR A 92 4.30 7.32 37.00
N LEU A 93 4.76 8.48 36.53
CA LEU A 93 5.07 8.69 35.13
C LEU A 93 6.16 7.72 34.62
N LYS A 94 7.22 7.49 35.43
CA LYS A 94 8.28 6.53 35.12
C LYS A 94 7.77 5.10 35.08
N ILE A 95 6.97 4.69 36.05
CA ILE A 95 6.40 3.35 36.13
C ILE A 95 5.45 3.12 34.94
N GLY A 96 4.54 4.05 34.70
CA GLY A 96 3.62 3.97 33.55
C GLY A 96 4.36 3.90 32.19
N PHE A 97 5.39 4.74 32.03
CA PHE A 97 6.25 4.71 30.86
C PHE A 97 6.91 3.34 30.66
N PHE A 98 7.43 2.75 31.74
CA PHE A 98 8.02 1.41 31.68
C PHE A 98 6.99 0.36 31.28
N ILE A 99 5.86 0.29 31.99
CA ILE A 99 4.84 -0.75 31.75
C ILE A 99 4.34 -0.70 30.30
N VAL A 100 3.94 0.48 29.82
CA VAL A 100 3.37 0.61 28.48
C VAL A 100 4.40 0.23 27.41
N ASN A 101 5.61 0.78 27.48
CA ASN A 101 6.63 0.45 26.49
C ASN A 101 7.06 -1.03 26.57
N PHE A 102 7.12 -1.61 27.78
CA PHE A 102 7.50 -3.01 27.94
C PHE A 102 6.45 -3.95 27.33
N ILE A 103 5.16 -3.67 27.48
CA ILE A 103 4.09 -4.43 26.81
C ILE A 103 4.29 -4.42 25.28
N PHE A 104 4.53 -3.25 24.70
CA PHE A 104 4.78 -3.16 23.24
C PHE A 104 6.12 -3.80 22.82
N ILE A 105 7.15 -3.77 23.66
CA ILE A 105 8.40 -4.49 23.40
C ILE A 105 8.14 -6.00 23.36
N LEU A 106 7.31 -6.53 24.28
CA LEU A 106 6.96 -7.95 24.32
C LEU A 106 6.26 -8.43 23.06
N THR A 107 5.50 -7.58 22.36
CA THR A 107 4.86 -7.99 21.12
C THR A 107 5.89 -8.37 20.04
N ASN A 108 7.10 -7.79 20.03
CA ASN A 108 8.15 -8.20 19.10
C ASN A 108 8.67 -9.62 19.40
N PHE A 109 8.63 -10.08 20.66
CA PHE A 109 9.06 -11.42 21.04
C PHE A 109 8.14 -12.51 20.50
N VAL A 110 6.84 -12.22 20.38
CA VAL A 110 5.88 -13.13 19.74
C VAL A 110 6.34 -13.44 18.32
N ASP A 111 6.76 -12.45 17.57
CA ASP A 111 7.17 -12.61 16.17
C ASP A 111 8.52 -13.31 15.99
N PHE A 112 9.33 -13.51 17.05
CA PHE A 112 10.57 -14.27 16.90
C PHE A 112 10.32 -15.73 16.50
N GLU A 113 9.19 -16.30 16.94
CA GLU A 113 8.76 -17.65 16.55
C GLU A 113 7.58 -17.62 15.57
N TYR A 114 6.60 -16.77 15.82
CA TYR A 114 5.37 -16.74 15.02
C TYR A 114 5.61 -16.39 13.54
N TYR A 115 6.62 -15.58 13.24
CA TYR A 115 7.03 -15.26 11.87
C TYR A 115 7.40 -16.50 11.05
N LYS A 116 7.99 -17.53 11.66
CA LYS A 116 8.35 -18.79 10.99
C LYS A 116 7.13 -19.51 10.38
N PHE A 117 5.96 -19.30 10.98
CA PHE A 117 4.71 -19.92 10.52
C PHE A 117 3.94 -19.03 9.55
N THR A 118 4.01 -17.71 9.73
CA THR A 118 3.14 -16.78 9.01
C THR A 118 3.84 -15.99 7.91
N GLY A 119 5.16 -15.91 7.94
CA GLY A 119 5.95 -15.08 7.01
C GLY A 119 5.71 -13.58 7.13
N ARG A 120 5.01 -13.10 8.18
CA ARG A 120 4.66 -11.70 8.38
C ARG A 120 4.68 -11.29 9.85
N ARG A 121 4.77 -9.96 10.10
CA ARG A 121 4.62 -9.40 11.43
C ARG A 121 3.19 -9.51 11.93
N SER A 122 3.02 -9.76 13.22
CA SER A 122 1.71 -9.80 13.88
C SER A 122 0.96 -8.47 13.77
N THR A 123 -0.35 -8.56 13.57
CA THR A 123 -1.26 -7.43 13.44
C THR A 123 -2.32 -7.47 14.54
N PHE A 124 -3.09 -6.39 14.70
CA PHE A 124 -4.17 -6.32 15.70
C PHE A 124 -5.25 -7.40 15.45
N GLY A 125 -5.57 -7.69 14.19
CA GLY A 125 -6.55 -8.71 13.82
C GLY A 125 -6.19 -10.12 14.29
N MET A 126 -4.89 -10.42 14.43
CA MET A 126 -4.43 -11.72 14.95
C MET A 126 -4.66 -11.87 16.46
N ILE A 127 -4.64 -10.75 17.20
CA ILE A 127 -4.89 -10.74 18.65
C ILE A 127 -6.40 -10.86 18.93
N THR A 128 -7.23 -10.39 18.00
CA THR A 128 -8.69 -10.29 18.15
C THR A 128 -9.45 -11.30 17.28
N ALA A 129 -8.78 -12.28 16.68
CA ALA A 129 -9.43 -13.30 15.86
C ALA A 129 -10.46 -14.10 16.69
N SER A 130 -11.72 -14.05 16.28
CA SER A 130 -12.81 -14.78 16.90
C SER A 130 -12.55 -16.30 16.82
N GLY A 131 -12.73 -17.00 17.93
CA GLY A 131 -12.47 -18.44 18.08
C GLY A 131 -11.22 -18.78 18.90
N MET A 132 -10.33 -17.83 19.13
CA MET A 132 -9.15 -18.03 20.02
C MET A 132 -9.47 -17.79 21.50
N GLU A 133 -10.61 -17.22 21.84
CA GLU A 133 -10.93 -16.80 23.22
C GLU A 133 -10.87 -17.93 24.22
N ASN A 134 -11.28 -19.14 23.84
CA ASN A 134 -11.27 -20.33 24.71
C ASN A 134 -9.93 -21.07 24.72
N GLU A 135 -9.05 -20.82 23.78
CA GLU A 135 -7.77 -21.53 23.61
C GLU A 135 -6.55 -20.69 24.00
N ILE A 136 -6.71 -19.35 24.13
CA ILE A 136 -5.60 -18.42 24.38
C ILE A 136 -4.81 -18.82 25.65
N GLY A 137 -5.49 -19.21 26.74
CA GLY A 137 -4.80 -19.59 27.96
C GLY A 137 -3.90 -20.83 27.81
N GLY A 138 -4.39 -21.84 27.10
CA GLY A 138 -3.62 -23.06 26.81
C GLY A 138 -2.47 -22.80 25.83
N LEU A 139 -2.71 -22.00 24.81
CA LEU A 139 -1.70 -21.63 23.81
C LEU A 139 -0.58 -20.77 24.41
N ILE A 140 -0.91 -19.80 25.29
CA ILE A 140 0.10 -18.99 25.99
C ILE A 140 0.96 -19.90 26.88
N PHE A 141 0.34 -20.81 27.64
CA PHE A 141 1.09 -21.72 28.50
C PHE A 141 2.01 -22.65 27.70
N SER A 142 1.50 -23.26 26.62
CA SER A 142 2.29 -24.09 25.72
C SER A 142 3.46 -23.31 25.11
N PHE A 143 3.22 -22.08 24.67
CA PHE A 143 4.25 -21.19 24.12
C PHE A 143 5.34 -20.87 25.16
N LEU A 144 4.95 -20.58 26.43
CA LEU A 144 5.89 -20.29 27.50
C LEU A 144 6.77 -21.49 27.86
N VAL A 145 6.22 -22.72 27.77
CA VAL A 145 6.97 -23.96 28.06
C VAL A 145 7.85 -24.34 26.89
N GLU A 146 7.32 -24.33 25.68
CA GLU A 146 8.05 -24.74 24.47
C GLU A 146 9.18 -23.76 24.12
N PHE A 147 8.92 -22.46 24.26
CA PHE A 147 9.87 -21.38 23.94
C PHE A 147 10.39 -20.67 25.21
N TRP A 148 10.65 -21.41 26.30
CA TRP A 148 11.04 -20.87 27.60
C TRP A 148 12.21 -19.87 27.56
N HIS A 149 13.09 -19.97 26.57
CA HIS A 149 14.21 -19.05 26.38
C HIS A 149 13.74 -17.62 26.01
N LEU A 150 12.58 -17.46 25.34
CA LEU A 150 12.04 -16.14 25.00
C LEU A 150 11.52 -15.37 26.23
N PRO A 151 10.70 -15.95 27.12
CA PRO A 151 10.36 -15.30 28.41
C PRO A 151 11.59 -14.92 29.24
N LEU A 152 12.60 -15.78 29.31
CA LEU A 152 13.84 -15.48 30.03
C LEU A 152 14.55 -14.26 29.42
N LEU A 153 14.70 -14.24 28.09
CA LEU A 153 15.31 -13.12 27.38
C LEU A 153 14.48 -11.82 27.56
N ALA A 154 13.14 -11.92 27.54
CA ALA A 154 12.24 -10.81 27.80
C ALA A 154 12.40 -10.23 29.22
N ILE A 155 12.54 -11.09 30.24
CA ILE A 155 12.79 -10.67 31.63
C ILE A 155 14.13 -9.96 31.73
N LEU A 156 15.19 -10.50 31.13
CA LEU A 156 16.54 -9.89 31.15
C LEU A 156 16.52 -8.51 30.48
N LEU A 157 15.88 -8.42 29.30
CA LEU A 157 15.74 -7.15 28.58
C LEU A 157 14.88 -6.15 29.36
N GLY A 158 13.80 -6.60 29.99
CA GLY A 158 12.94 -5.78 30.85
C GLY A 158 13.69 -5.24 32.09
N PHE A 159 14.50 -6.07 32.73
CA PHE A 159 15.36 -5.64 33.85
C PHE A 159 16.38 -4.60 33.37
N GLY A 160 17.05 -4.83 32.24
CA GLY A 160 17.96 -3.86 31.64
C GLY A 160 17.26 -2.53 31.34
N PHE A 161 16.08 -2.59 30.70
CA PHE A 161 15.25 -1.43 30.41
C PHE A 161 14.89 -0.64 31.68
N TRP A 162 14.38 -1.33 32.71
CA TRP A 162 14.08 -0.69 33.99
C TRP A 162 15.29 0.01 34.60
N LYS A 163 16.44 -0.67 34.63
CA LYS A 163 17.70 -0.11 35.19
C LYS A 163 18.16 1.13 34.43
N MET A 164 18.04 1.13 33.09
CA MET A 164 18.37 2.31 32.26
C MET A 164 17.49 3.51 32.57
N ILE A 165 16.16 3.33 32.68
CA ILE A 165 15.25 4.45 32.95
C ILE A 165 15.23 4.86 34.44
N ALA A 166 15.47 3.93 35.36
CA ALA A 166 15.49 4.20 36.80
C ALA A 166 16.60 5.17 37.21
N ASN A 167 17.74 5.08 36.53
CA ASN A 167 18.93 5.93 36.79
C ASN A 167 18.78 7.35 36.23
N LEU A 168 17.74 7.64 35.44
CA LEU A 168 17.52 8.99 34.90
C LEU A 168 16.91 9.90 36.00
N LYS A 169 17.61 11.00 36.28
CA LYS A 169 17.16 12.01 37.25
C LYS A 169 16.15 12.96 36.61
N SER A 170 15.08 13.27 37.34
CA SER A 170 14.13 14.32 37.03
C SER A 170 14.65 15.70 37.45
N ALA A 171 14.13 16.77 36.84
CA ALA A 171 14.38 18.13 37.31
C ALA A 171 13.77 18.36 38.68
N SER A 172 14.38 19.26 39.47
CA SER A 172 13.89 19.69 40.78
C SER A 172 12.65 20.59 40.64
N GLU A 173 11.84 20.61 41.69
CA GLU A 173 10.65 21.45 41.78
C GLU A 173 11.04 22.94 41.80
N GLN A 174 10.44 23.74 40.92
CA GLN A 174 10.55 25.19 40.88
C GLN A 174 9.26 25.82 40.41
N SER A 175 8.90 26.99 40.98
CA SER A 175 7.71 27.72 40.57
C SER A 175 7.95 28.47 39.27
N ALA A 176 7.04 28.36 38.31
CA ALA A 176 7.00 29.19 37.10
C ALA A 176 5.92 30.25 37.22
N ASN A 177 6.24 31.48 36.81
CA ASN A 177 5.28 32.57 36.70
C ASN A 177 4.50 32.52 35.36
N TRP A 178 3.45 33.34 35.25
CA TRP A 178 2.58 33.34 34.04
C TRP A 178 3.32 33.59 32.72
N SER A 179 4.32 34.46 32.72
CA SER A 179 5.13 34.73 31.51
C SER A 179 5.94 33.50 31.08
N GLN A 180 6.46 32.76 32.04
CA GLN A 180 7.21 31.51 31.81
C GLN A 180 6.27 30.41 31.32
N ILE A 181 5.07 30.28 31.90
CA ILE A 181 4.05 29.33 31.47
C ILE A 181 3.66 29.63 30.04
N ALA A 182 3.47 30.89 29.63
CA ALA A 182 3.16 31.27 28.26
C ALA A 182 4.27 30.83 27.27
N LYS A 183 5.56 31.06 27.63
CA LYS A 183 6.69 30.60 26.82
C LYS A 183 6.77 29.06 26.73
N GLN A 184 6.57 28.38 27.86
CA GLN A 184 6.50 26.92 27.90
C GLN A 184 5.37 26.38 27.02
N SER A 185 4.20 27.08 26.97
CA SER A 185 3.06 26.69 26.12
C SER A 185 3.40 26.77 24.62
N GLY A 186 4.12 27.81 24.19
CA GLY A 186 4.60 27.90 22.82
C GLY A 186 5.53 26.74 22.43
N ILE A 187 6.50 26.45 23.31
CA ILE A 187 7.44 25.32 23.10
C ILE A 187 6.70 23.97 23.15
N PHE A 188 5.71 23.83 24.05
CA PHE A 188 4.87 22.63 24.14
C PHE A 188 4.17 22.33 22.82
N ILE A 189 3.56 23.31 22.16
CA ILE A 189 2.88 23.13 20.88
C ILE A 189 3.87 22.66 19.82
N LEU A 190 5.06 23.25 19.74
CA LEU A 190 6.10 22.86 18.79
C LEU A 190 6.60 21.43 19.03
N LEU A 191 6.83 21.06 20.31
CA LEU A 191 7.29 19.71 20.67
C LEU A 191 6.21 18.66 20.40
N MET A 192 4.95 18.95 20.69
CA MET A 192 3.84 18.04 20.37
C MET A 192 3.67 17.88 18.86
N GLY A 193 3.79 18.98 18.11
CA GLY A 193 3.83 18.94 16.64
C GLY A 193 4.98 18.07 16.11
N PHE A 194 6.16 18.17 16.71
CA PHE A 194 7.31 17.34 16.36
C PHE A 194 7.07 15.84 16.64
N VAL A 195 6.55 15.51 17.83
CA VAL A 195 6.21 14.11 18.18
C VAL A 195 5.12 13.55 17.26
N PHE A 196 4.10 14.38 16.93
CA PHE A 196 3.08 14.01 15.96
C PHE A 196 3.68 13.74 14.58
N LEU A 197 4.61 14.58 14.12
CA LEU A 197 5.30 14.43 12.85
C LEU A 197 6.14 13.13 12.81
N LEU A 198 6.83 12.80 13.91
CA LEU A 198 7.53 11.52 14.06
C LEU A 198 6.56 10.35 13.94
N GLY A 199 5.43 10.39 14.66
CA GLY A 199 4.38 9.36 14.58
C GLY A 199 3.83 9.20 13.16
N ARG A 200 3.58 10.32 12.48
CA ARG A 200 3.13 10.33 11.09
C ARG A 200 4.17 9.73 10.13
N GLY A 201 5.45 9.73 10.51
CA GLY A 201 6.58 9.26 9.71
C GLY A 201 7.17 10.33 8.78
N GLY A 202 6.90 11.63 9.02
CA GLY A 202 7.48 12.76 8.27
C GLY A 202 6.46 13.64 7.56
N PHE A 203 6.92 14.43 6.56
CA PHE A 203 6.13 15.45 5.85
C PHE A 203 5.41 14.93 4.59
N GLN A 204 5.59 13.65 4.22
CA GLN A 204 4.93 13.06 3.05
C GLN A 204 3.40 13.24 3.09
N LYS A 205 2.72 13.25 1.92
CA LYS A 205 1.26 13.49 1.82
C LYS A 205 0.43 12.51 2.65
N LYS A 206 0.81 11.23 2.68
CA LYS A 206 0.13 10.17 3.45
C LYS A 206 1.00 9.72 4.62
N PRO A 207 0.41 9.40 5.79
CA PRO A 207 1.15 8.82 6.91
C PRO A 207 1.85 7.52 6.53
N LEU A 208 2.95 7.19 7.21
CA LEU A 208 3.70 5.95 7.02
C LEU A 208 2.79 4.73 7.19
N ARG A 209 2.89 3.75 6.27
CA ARG A 209 2.08 2.53 6.18
C ARG A 209 2.95 1.29 6.17
N ILE A 210 2.35 0.13 6.40
CA ILE A 210 3.04 -1.17 6.37
C ILE A 210 3.70 -1.40 5.01
N VAL A 211 2.99 -1.14 3.91
CA VAL A 211 3.52 -1.33 2.54
C VAL A 211 4.73 -0.46 2.22
N ASP A 212 4.90 0.68 2.89
CA ASP A 212 6.06 1.55 2.65
C ASP A 212 7.40 0.90 3.04
N ALA A 213 7.37 -0.23 3.78
CA ALA A 213 8.55 -1.00 4.12
C ALA A 213 9.32 -1.51 2.88
N VAL A 214 8.63 -1.79 1.77
CA VAL A 214 9.26 -2.24 0.51
C VAL A 214 10.17 -1.18 -0.14
N ASN A 215 10.10 0.08 0.30
CA ASN A 215 11.00 1.13 -0.17
C ASN A 215 12.43 1.00 0.37
N TYR A 216 12.63 0.20 1.42
CA TYR A 216 13.91 0.04 2.11
C TYR A 216 14.61 -1.29 1.81
N GLY A 217 13.98 -2.17 1.02
CA GLY A 217 14.56 -3.46 0.65
C GLY A 217 13.62 -4.26 -0.27
N SER A 218 13.96 -5.51 -0.53
CA SER A 218 13.04 -6.43 -1.21
C SER A 218 11.80 -6.72 -0.33
N ILE A 219 10.77 -7.27 -0.94
CA ILE A 219 9.55 -7.67 -0.20
C ILE A 219 9.88 -8.61 0.97
N ASN A 220 10.79 -9.57 0.75
CA ASN A 220 11.23 -10.52 1.77
C ASN A 220 11.96 -9.84 2.94
N GLN A 221 12.52 -8.65 2.74
CA GLN A 221 13.18 -7.85 3.79
C GLN A 221 12.22 -6.93 4.55
N SER A 222 10.99 -6.76 4.07
CA SER A 222 10.01 -5.84 4.68
C SER A 222 9.71 -6.18 6.15
N ALA A 223 9.72 -7.45 6.53
CA ALA A 223 9.52 -7.87 7.91
C ALA A 223 10.66 -7.43 8.85
N ILE A 224 11.89 -7.22 8.35
CA ILE A 224 13.01 -6.66 9.12
C ILE A 224 12.84 -5.13 9.27
N VAL A 225 12.38 -4.46 8.23
CA VAL A 225 12.10 -3.02 8.25
C VAL A 225 10.97 -2.71 9.25
N LEU A 226 9.92 -3.51 9.25
CA LEU A 226 8.77 -3.37 10.15
C LEU A 226 9.13 -3.81 11.59
N ASN A 227 8.34 -3.32 12.54
CA ASN A 227 8.27 -3.83 13.90
C ASN A 227 6.82 -4.18 14.24
N THR A 228 6.63 -5.11 15.16
CA THR A 228 5.30 -5.61 15.54
C THR A 228 4.40 -4.52 16.14
N PRO A 229 4.88 -3.65 17.06
CA PRO A 229 4.09 -2.52 17.55
C PRO A 229 3.53 -1.62 16.45
N PHE A 230 4.33 -1.31 15.43
CA PHE A 230 3.87 -0.52 14.29
C PHE A 230 2.74 -1.22 13.53
N CYS A 231 2.91 -2.51 13.23
CA CYS A 231 1.91 -3.31 12.53
C CYS A 231 0.59 -3.38 13.33
N ILE A 232 0.66 -3.61 14.64
CA ILE A 232 -0.51 -3.61 15.53
C ILE A 232 -1.21 -2.24 15.48
N ILE A 233 -0.49 -1.13 15.71
CA ILE A 233 -1.07 0.22 15.73
C ILE A 233 -1.75 0.56 14.41
N LYS A 234 -1.14 0.21 13.27
CA LYS A 234 -1.68 0.52 11.94
C LYS A 234 -2.88 -0.33 11.54
N THR A 235 -3.13 -1.43 12.27
CA THR A 235 -4.24 -2.35 11.99
C THR A 235 -5.37 -2.31 13.04
N ILE A 236 -5.24 -1.49 14.09
CA ILE A 236 -6.32 -1.27 15.07
C ILE A 236 -7.60 -0.80 14.37
N GLY A 237 -8.71 -1.48 14.68
CA GLY A 237 -10.05 -1.16 14.15
C GLY A 237 -10.29 -1.56 12.71
N LYS A 238 -9.33 -2.23 12.06
CA LYS A 238 -9.51 -2.80 10.74
C LYS A 238 -9.92 -4.27 10.87
N LYS A 239 -11.10 -4.63 10.35
CA LYS A 239 -11.47 -6.03 10.13
C LYS A 239 -10.70 -6.51 8.88
N GLU A 240 -9.57 -7.16 9.08
CA GLU A 240 -8.67 -7.61 8.00
C GLU A 240 -8.65 -9.14 7.85
N THR A 241 -9.50 -9.86 8.58
CA THR A 241 -9.60 -11.30 8.44
C THR A 241 -10.50 -11.65 7.26
N LEU A 242 -9.95 -12.41 6.31
CA LEU A 242 -10.76 -13.12 5.33
C LEU A 242 -11.52 -14.22 6.10
N GLU A 243 -12.84 -14.05 6.20
CA GLU A 243 -13.69 -15.12 6.70
C GLU A 243 -13.77 -16.19 5.61
N SER A 244 -13.42 -17.42 5.95
CA SER A 244 -13.58 -18.58 5.08
C SER A 244 -14.76 -19.42 5.58
N PRO A 245 -15.99 -19.09 5.19
CA PRO A 245 -17.16 -19.87 5.57
C PRO A 245 -17.08 -21.24 4.89
N LYS A 246 -17.12 -22.31 5.68
CA LYS A 246 -17.12 -23.69 5.17
C LYS A 246 -18.55 -24.11 4.87
N TYR A 247 -19.02 -23.84 3.66
CA TYR A 247 -20.35 -24.29 3.20
C TYR A 247 -20.35 -25.73 2.69
N PHE A 248 -19.19 -26.21 2.20
CA PHE A 248 -19.00 -27.54 1.62
C PHE A 248 -17.73 -28.18 2.19
N SER A 249 -17.64 -29.50 2.18
CA SER A 249 -16.37 -30.21 2.36
C SER A 249 -15.45 -29.97 1.16
N GLU A 250 -14.15 -30.15 1.33
CA GLU A 250 -13.18 -30.00 0.22
C GLU A 250 -13.50 -30.96 -0.94
N THR A 251 -13.98 -32.17 -0.64
CA THR A 251 -14.36 -33.16 -1.66
C THR A 251 -15.56 -32.69 -2.48
N GLU A 252 -16.60 -32.16 -1.82
CA GLU A 252 -17.78 -31.62 -2.51
C GLU A 252 -17.41 -30.37 -3.32
N LEU A 253 -16.57 -29.48 -2.76
CA LEU A 253 -16.13 -28.27 -3.44
C LEU A 253 -15.39 -28.60 -4.74
N ASN A 254 -14.45 -29.56 -4.70
CA ASN A 254 -13.70 -30.00 -5.86
C ASN A 254 -14.56 -30.67 -6.95
N GLN A 255 -15.70 -31.29 -6.56
CA GLN A 255 -16.67 -31.81 -7.52
C GLN A 255 -17.50 -30.70 -8.18
N ILE A 256 -17.77 -29.59 -7.46
CA ILE A 256 -18.54 -28.45 -7.97
C ILE A 256 -17.65 -27.58 -8.87
N PHE A 257 -16.41 -27.28 -8.44
CA PHE A 257 -15.48 -26.41 -9.13
C PHE A 257 -14.04 -26.73 -8.76
N ASN A 258 -13.24 -27.10 -9.77
CA ASN A 258 -11.79 -27.23 -9.62
C ASN A 258 -11.13 -25.97 -10.19
N PRO A 259 -10.48 -25.15 -9.36
CA PRO A 259 -9.77 -23.94 -9.81
C PRO A 259 -8.46 -24.25 -10.56
N ILE A 260 -7.97 -25.48 -10.46
CA ILE A 260 -6.73 -25.90 -11.15
C ILE A 260 -7.08 -26.23 -12.58
N THR A 261 -6.60 -25.44 -13.51
CA THR A 261 -6.69 -25.70 -14.95
C THR A 261 -5.34 -26.22 -15.42
N GLU A 262 -5.29 -27.45 -15.92
CA GLU A 262 -4.12 -27.98 -16.59
C GLU A 262 -4.06 -27.38 -18.00
N ILE A 263 -3.07 -26.54 -18.26
CA ILE A 263 -2.78 -26.02 -19.61
C ILE A 263 -1.87 -27.05 -20.26
N SER A 264 -2.43 -27.90 -21.12
CA SER A 264 -1.69 -28.85 -21.94
C SER A 264 -1.22 -28.18 -23.23
N SER A 265 -0.33 -27.20 -23.15
CA SER A 265 0.28 -26.64 -24.35
C SER A 265 1.44 -27.53 -24.80
N THR A 266 1.33 -28.10 -25.99
CA THR A 266 2.44 -28.76 -26.69
C THR A 266 3.21 -27.79 -27.58
N GLU A 267 2.77 -26.53 -27.64
CA GLU A 267 3.36 -25.49 -28.46
C GLU A 267 4.42 -24.69 -27.69
N ASN A 268 5.40 -24.17 -28.41
CA ASN A 268 6.41 -23.28 -27.84
C ASN A 268 5.77 -21.98 -27.35
N PRO A 269 6.30 -21.35 -26.28
CA PRO A 269 5.81 -20.07 -25.79
C PRO A 269 5.76 -19.01 -26.89
N ASN A 270 4.62 -18.33 -26.99
CA ASN A 270 4.42 -17.23 -27.93
C ASN A 270 4.97 -15.92 -27.30
N LYS A 271 6.19 -15.53 -27.70
CA LYS A 271 6.90 -14.37 -27.13
C LYS A 271 6.40 -13.03 -27.63
N LYS A 272 5.10 -12.79 -27.60
CA LYS A 272 4.54 -11.46 -27.89
C LYS A 272 4.74 -10.51 -26.72
N ASN A 273 4.89 -9.24 -27.03
CA ASN A 273 4.74 -8.20 -26.02
C ASN A 273 3.31 -8.18 -25.48
N VAL A 274 3.14 -7.73 -24.24
CA VAL A 274 1.82 -7.56 -23.61
C VAL A 274 1.67 -6.13 -23.15
N VAL A 275 0.57 -5.49 -23.50
CA VAL A 275 0.20 -4.15 -23.06
C VAL A 275 -1.20 -4.20 -22.44
N ILE A 276 -1.30 -3.86 -21.15
CA ILE A 276 -2.58 -3.71 -20.46
C ILE A 276 -2.89 -2.23 -20.29
N ILE A 277 -4.07 -1.80 -20.73
CA ILE A 277 -4.57 -0.44 -20.58
C ILE A 277 -5.77 -0.48 -19.64
N ILE A 278 -5.63 0.10 -18.46
CA ILE A 278 -6.70 0.24 -17.46
C ILE A 278 -7.24 1.66 -17.57
N LEU A 279 -8.48 1.79 -18.03
CA LEU A 279 -9.15 3.07 -18.21
C LEU A 279 -9.89 3.47 -16.93
N GLU A 280 -9.62 4.66 -16.41
CA GLU A 280 -10.24 5.20 -15.20
C GLU A 280 -11.75 5.41 -15.39
N SER A 281 -12.58 4.75 -14.57
CA SER A 281 -14.05 4.94 -14.50
C SER A 281 -14.83 4.67 -15.81
N PHE A 282 -14.27 3.92 -16.78
CA PHE A 282 -14.94 3.56 -18.05
C PHE A 282 -15.97 2.44 -17.85
N GLY A 283 -17.07 2.72 -17.18
CA GLY A 283 -18.17 1.76 -17.08
C GLY A 283 -18.70 1.32 -18.43
N ARG A 284 -19.18 0.05 -18.52
CA ARG A 284 -19.77 -0.53 -19.74
C ARG A 284 -20.91 0.31 -20.33
N GLU A 285 -21.56 1.14 -19.51
CA GLU A 285 -22.64 2.03 -19.93
C GLU A 285 -22.19 3.13 -20.89
N ASN A 286 -20.92 3.51 -20.88
CA ASN A 286 -20.36 4.58 -21.71
C ASN A 286 -19.85 4.08 -23.08
N ILE A 287 -19.75 2.76 -23.26
CA ILE A 287 -19.24 2.13 -24.48
C ILE A 287 -20.37 1.94 -25.48
N GLN A 288 -20.13 2.26 -26.74
CA GLN A 288 -21.10 2.19 -27.85
C GLN A 288 -22.30 3.14 -27.63
N ARG A 289 -22.04 4.34 -27.06
CA ARG A 289 -23.05 5.36 -26.75
C ARG A 289 -22.69 6.75 -27.30
N GLY A 290 -21.65 6.81 -28.14
CA GLY A 290 -21.19 8.05 -28.78
C GLY A 290 -20.08 8.80 -28.05
N GLN A 291 -19.72 8.39 -26.81
CA GLN A 291 -18.60 8.97 -26.09
C GLN A 291 -17.26 8.30 -26.43
N THR A 292 -17.27 7.08 -26.97
CA THR A 292 -16.08 6.26 -27.17
C THR A 292 -15.92 5.79 -28.63
N PRO A 293 -15.95 6.70 -29.62
CA PRO A 293 -15.94 6.31 -31.04
C PRO A 293 -14.68 5.52 -31.44
N PHE A 294 -13.52 5.79 -30.86
CA PHE A 294 -12.31 5.05 -31.14
C PHE A 294 -12.37 3.64 -30.54
N LEU A 295 -12.69 3.53 -29.25
CA LEU A 295 -12.81 2.24 -28.55
C LEU A 295 -13.91 1.38 -29.19
N ASP A 296 -15.02 1.99 -29.61
CA ASP A 296 -16.11 1.30 -30.31
C ASP A 296 -15.61 0.68 -31.63
N GLY A 297 -14.80 1.43 -32.38
CA GLY A 297 -14.18 0.93 -33.63
C GLY A 297 -13.12 -0.16 -33.35
N LEU A 298 -12.41 -0.09 -32.23
CA LEU A 298 -11.42 -1.10 -31.82
C LEU A 298 -12.10 -2.40 -31.38
N ILE A 299 -13.25 -2.32 -30.70
CA ILE A 299 -14.06 -3.49 -30.30
C ILE A 299 -14.40 -4.37 -31.52
N GLU A 300 -14.71 -3.77 -32.65
CA GLU A 300 -15.05 -4.54 -33.88
C GLU A 300 -13.83 -5.28 -34.46
N LYS A 301 -12.62 -4.99 -34.00
CA LYS A 301 -11.35 -5.62 -34.41
C LYS A 301 -10.73 -6.48 -33.32
N SER A 302 -11.46 -6.75 -32.25
CA SER A 302 -10.96 -7.39 -31.02
C SER A 302 -11.81 -8.59 -30.61
N LEU A 303 -11.28 -9.43 -29.74
CA LEU A 303 -12.10 -10.33 -28.94
C LEU A 303 -12.72 -9.50 -27.80
N PHE A 304 -14.01 -9.24 -27.88
CA PHE A 304 -14.73 -8.42 -26.93
C PHE A 304 -15.70 -9.26 -26.09
N PHE A 305 -15.59 -9.13 -24.76
CA PHE A 305 -16.51 -9.77 -23.83
C PHE A 305 -17.66 -8.83 -23.47
N GLU A 306 -18.87 -9.16 -23.93
CA GLU A 306 -20.07 -8.36 -23.69
C GLU A 306 -20.43 -8.28 -22.20
N ASN A 307 -20.07 -9.31 -21.42
CA ASN A 307 -20.31 -9.44 -19.99
C ASN A 307 -19.00 -9.38 -19.19
N GLY A 308 -18.28 -8.26 -19.29
CA GLY A 308 -17.11 -7.96 -18.46
C GLY A 308 -17.49 -7.40 -17.10
N PHE A 309 -16.76 -7.80 -16.04
CA PHE A 309 -16.99 -7.37 -14.66
C PHE A 309 -15.71 -7.00 -13.94
N ALA A 310 -15.75 -5.89 -13.20
CA ALA A 310 -14.74 -5.53 -12.23
C ALA A 310 -14.87 -6.40 -10.95
N ASN A 311 -13.77 -6.62 -10.25
CA ASN A 311 -13.74 -7.35 -8.98
C ASN A 311 -13.71 -6.43 -7.74
N GLY A 312 -13.77 -5.13 -7.94
CA GLY A 312 -13.85 -4.10 -6.92
C GLY A 312 -14.59 -2.86 -7.44
N LYS A 313 -14.79 -1.89 -6.56
CA LYS A 313 -15.43 -0.60 -6.87
C LYS A 313 -14.46 0.58 -6.80
N LEU A 314 -13.22 0.32 -6.50
CA LEU A 314 -12.18 1.32 -6.32
C LEU A 314 -11.00 1.00 -7.24
N SER A 315 -10.36 2.02 -7.76
CA SER A 315 -9.17 1.88 -8.61
C SER A 315 -8.06 1.05 -7.93
N ILE A 316 -7.92 1.20 -6.62
CA ILE A 316 -6.95 0.45 -5.81
C ILE A 316 -7.23 -1.07 -5.76
N ASP A 317 -8.45 -1.51 -6.03
CA ASP A 317 -8.84 -2.92 -6.08
C ASP A 317 -8.63 -3.52 -7.47
N ALA A 318 -8.78 -2.70 -8.52
CA ALA A 318 -8.69 -3.15 -9.89
C ALA A 318 -7.28 -3.59 -10.28
N VAL A 319 -6.25 -2.93 -9.77
CA VAL A 319 -4.86 -3.24 -10.10
C VAL A 319 -4.46 -4.66 -9.65
N PRO A 320 -4.66 -5.08 -8.37
CA PRO A 320 -4.43 -6.47 -7.97
C PRO A 320 -5.33 -7.47 -8.70
N SER A 321 -6.59 -7.11 -8.98
CA SER A 321 -7.51 -7.99 -9.69
C SER A 321 -7.06 -8.27 -11.11
N THR A 322 -6.65 -7.25 -11.83
CA THR A 322 -6.21 -7.36 -13.23
C THR A 322 -4.84 -8.02 -13.38
N LEU A 323 -3.89 -7.67 -12.50
CA LEU A 323 -2.48 -8.06 -12.65
C LEU A 323 -2.09 -9.30 -11.85
N SER A 324 -2.90 -9.70 -10.86
CA SER A 324 -2.55 -10.80 -9.96
C SER A 324 -3.74 -11.72 -9.66
N SER A 325 -4.84 -11.58 -10.37
CA SER A 325 -6.08 -12.37 -10.18
C SER A 325 -6.60 -12.39 -8.72
N ILE A 326 -6.38 -11.31 -7.98
CA ILE A 326 -6.80 -11.21 -6.57
C ILE A 326 -8.05 -10.32 -6.49
N PRO A 327 -9.24 -10.89 -6.25
CA PRO A 327 -10.47 -10.12 -6.15
C PRO A 327 -10.53 -9.33 -4.82
N SER A 328 -11.31 -8.25 -4.80
CA SER A 328 -11.56 -7.48 -3.57
C SER A 328 -12.59 -8.22 -2.70
N LEU A 329 -12.11 -9.08 -1.79
CA LEU A 329 -12.92 -9.87 -0.86
C LEU A 329 -12.99 -9.26 0.55
N MET A 330 -12.25 -8.19 0.81
CA MET A 330 -12.18 -7.52 2.11
C MET A 330 -12.82 -6.13 2.05
N ASN A 331 -13.19 -5.59 3.20
CA ASN A 331 -13.63 -4.20 3.30
C ASN A 331 -12.50 -3.18 3.02
N ASN A 332 -11.25 -3.59 3.19
CA ASN A 332 -10.06 -2.81 2.87
C ASN A 332 -9.38 -3.42 1.64
N SER A 333 -8.87 -2.57 0.77
CA SER A 333 -8.09 -3.01 -0.41
C SER A 333 -6.82 -3.75 0.01
N LEU A 334 -6.43 -4.77 -0.75
CA LEU A 334 -5.20 -5.56 -0.54
C LEU A 334 -3.99 -4.65 -0.31
N ILE A 335 -3.81 -3.64 -1.16
CA ILE A 335 -2.65 -2.73 -1.14
C ILE A 335 -2.52 -1.93 0.18
N THR A 336 -3.62 -1.74 0.92
CA THR A 336 -3.62 -0.99 2.20
C THR A 336 -3.89 -1.86 3.41
N SER A 337 -4.08 -3.16 3.21
CA SER A 337 -4.33 -4.14 4.26
C SER A 337 -3.04 -4.66 4.91
N SER A 338 -3.17 -5.52 5.91
CA SER A 338 -2.05 -6.26 6.50
C SER A 338 -1.41 -7.25 5.53
N TYR A 339 -2.11 -7.61 4.45
CA TYR A 339 -1.63 -8.50 3.39
C TYR A 339 -0.81 -7.77 2.31
N SER A 340 -0.67 -6.44 2.41
CA SER A 340 -0.01 -5.59 1.39
C SER A 340 1.46 -5.91 1.12
N ILE A 341 2.10 -6.67 1.99
CA ILE A 341 3.50 -7.13 1.86
C ILE A 341 3.61 -8.65 1.70
N ASN A 342 2.49 -9.35 1.50
CA ASN A 342 2.56 -10.76 1.14
C ASN A 342 3.17 -10.89 -0.25
N GLU A 343 3.89 -11.98 -0.48
CA GLU A 343 4.36 -12.30 -1.82
C GLU A 343 3.18 -12.50 -2.77
N VAL A 344 3.24 -11.81 -3.91
CA VAL A 344 2.22 -11.89 -4.95
C VAL A 344 2.86 -12.45 -6.21
N TYR A 345 2.47 -13.65 -6.60
CA TYR A 345 2.91 -14.27 -7.84
C TYR A 345 1.92 -13.94 -8.96
N GLY A 346 1.98 -12.69 -9.39
CA GLY A 346 1.10 -12.13 -10.44
C GLY A 346 1.75 -12.12 -11.82
N LEU A 347 1.01 -11.63 -12.81
CA LEU A 347 1.45 -11.53 -14.19
C LEU A 347 2.82 -10.86 -14.37
N PRO A 348 3.16 -9.74 -13.65
CA PRO A 348 4.49 -9.13 -13.77
C PRO A 348 5.62 -10.09 -13.41
N LYS A 349 5.47 -10.84 -12.32
CA LYS A 349 6.47 -11.81 -11.86
C LYS A 349 6.58 -12.98 -12.82
N ILE A 350 5.45 -13.54 -13.26
CA ILE A 350 5.40 -14.66 -14.20
C ILE A 350 6.09 -14.28 -15.51
N LEU A 351 5.77 -13.15 -16.10
CA LEU A 351 6.35 -12.72 -17.35
C LEU A 351 7.83 -12.35 -17.21
N LYS A 352 8.22 -11.73 -16.10
CA LYS A 352 9.64 -11.45 -15.80
C LYS A 352 10.46 -12.75 -15.72
N ASP A 353 9.95 -13.78 -15.06
CA ASP A 353 10.61 -15.09 -14.96
C ASP A 353 10.70 -15.78 -16.35
N ASN A 354 9.87 -15.39 -17.29
CA ASN A 354 9.91 -15.78 -18.70
C ASN A 354 10.72 -14.83 -19.61
N GLY A 355 11.49 -13.92 -19.02
CA GLY A 355 12.44 -13.04 -19.72
C GLY A 355 11.86 -11.74 -20.28
N TYR A 356 10.66 -11.34 -19.84
CA TYR A 356 10.06 -10.06 -20.20
C TYR A 356 10.64 -8.92 -19.37
N GLN A 357 10.87 -7.77 -20.00
CA GLN A 357 11.07 -6.51 -19.32
C GLN A 357 9.70 -5.96 -18.88
N THR A 358 9.54 -5.58 -17.61
CA THR A 358 8.23 -5.24 -17.04
C THR A 358 8.15 -3.81 -16.53
N ALA A 359 7.06 -3.09 -16.84
CA ALA A 359 6.88 -1.70 -16.42
C ALA A 359 5.41 -1.35 -16.16
N PHE A 360 5.18 -0.51 -15.16
CA PHE A 360 3.88 0.06 -14.83
C PHE A 360 3.91 1.58 -14.95
N PHE A 361 2.88 2.15 -15.57
CA PHE A 361 2.75 3.57 -15.85
C PHE A 361 1.47 4.13 -15.24
N HIS A 362 1.59 5.23 -14.50
CA HIS A 362 0.43 5.93 -13.95
C HIS A 362 0.76 7.42 -13.75
N GLY A 363 0.15 8.30 -14.52
CA GLY A 363 0.46 9.73 -14.58
C GLY A 363 0.30 10.52 -13.29
N ALA A 364 -0.18 9.90 -12.20
CA ALA A 364 -0.29 10.51 -10.89
C ALA A 364 1.07 10.65 -10.17
N PHE A 365 1.07 11.40 -9.06
CA PHE A 365 2.22 11.44 -8.16
C PHE A 365 2.59 10.05 -7.66
N ASN A 366 3.89 9.77 -7.59
CA ASN A 366 4.39 8.54 -6.98
C ASN A 366 3.86 8.43 -5.53
N GLY A 367 3.50 7.22 -5.12
CA GLY A 367 2.78 6.95 -3.87
C GLY A 367 1.25 7.17 -3.96
N SER A 368 0.71 7.63 -5.09
CA SER A 368 -0.73 7.67 -5.29
C SER A 368 -1.30 6.26 -5.21
N GLN A 369 -2.31 6.08 -4.36
CA GLN A 369 -2.94 4.78 -4.06
C GLN A 369 -1.96 3.64 -3.72
N ASN A 370 -0.67 3.94 -3.49
CA ASN A 370 0.42 2.98 -3.24
C ASN A 370 0.70 2.03 -4.43
N PHE A 371 0.39 2.45 -5.64
CA PHE A 371 0.65 1.62 -6.82
C PHE A 371 2.13 1.35 -7.05
N ASP A 372 2.99 2.32 -6.79
CA ASP A 372 4.45 2.16 -6.87
C ASP A 372 4.99 1.11 -5.88
N GLN A 373 4.42 1.00 -4.66
CA GLN A 373 4.76 -0.04 -3.69
C GLN A 373 4.20 -1.40 -4.14
N TYR A 374 2.93 -1.43 -4.58
CA TYR A 374 2.33 -2.66 -5.07
C TYR A 374 3.10 -3.22 -6.28
N CYS A 375 3.54 -2.37 -7.21
CA CYS A 375 4.33 -2.79 -8.36
C CYS A 375 5.63 -3.50 -7.96
N LYS A 376 6.29 -3.03 -6.89
CA LYS A 376 7.47 -3.71 -6.33
C LYS A 376 7.12 -5.08 -5.75
N VAL A 377 5.97 -5.17 -5.05
CA VAL A 377 5.46 -6.43 -4.49
C VAL A 377 5.08 -7.42 -5.60
N ALA A 378 4.44 -6.93 -6.66
CA ALA A 378 4.02 -7.74 -7.80
C ALA A 378 5.17 -8.11 -8.76
N GLY A 379 6.37 -7.53 -8.60
CA GLY A 379 7.59 -7.90 -9.32
C GLY A 379 7.89 -7.10 -10.58
N PHE A 380 7.26 -5.95 -10.81
CA PHE A 380 7.64 -5.04 -11.90
C PHE A 380 9.08 -4.55 -11.74
N ASP A 381 9.80 -4.44 -12.87
CA ASP A 381 11.14 -3.85 -12.93
C ASP A 381 11.11 -2.33 -12.72
N ASN A 382 10.14 -1.66 -13.36
CA ASN A 382 10.05 -0.21 -13.38
C ASN A 382 8.63 0.29 -13.07
N TYR A 383 8.57 1.46 -12.40
CA TYR A 383 7.36 2.25 -12.23
C TYR A 383 7.62 3.65 -12.77
N PHE A 384 6.74 4.12 -13.66
CA PHE A 384 6.79 5.45 -14.25
C PHE A 384 5.56 6.24 -13.82
N GLY A 385 5.77 7.18 -12.91
CA GLY A 385 4.75 8.10 -12.41
C GLY A 385 4.95 9.52 -12.95
N LYS A 386 4.30 10.49 -12.29
CA LYS A 386 4.50 11.90 -12.59
C LYS A 386 5.97 12.34 -12.40
N ASN A 387 6.69 11.72 -11.46
CA ASN A 387 8.07 12.11 -11.16
C ASN A 387 9.04 11.71 -12.28
N GLU A 388 8.76 10.63 -12.98
CA GLU A 388 9.56 10.11 -14.10
C GLU A 388 9.12 10.68 -15.45
N TYR A 389 7.97 11.37 -15.48
CA TYR A 389 7.46 11.95 -16.72
C TYR A 389 8.38 13.05 -17.25
N VAL A 390 8.80 12.87 -18.50
CA VAL A 390 9.57 13.87 -19.29
C VAL A 390 8.75 14.19 -20.53
N GLY A 391 8.28 15.42 -20.63
CA GLY A 391 7.43 15.86 -21.72
C GLY A 391 6.91 17.27 -21.52
N PRO A 392 6.01 17.76 -22.39
CA PRO A 392 5.37 19.04 -22.24
C PRO A 392 4.65 19.18 -20.90
N GLU A 393 4.52 20.41 -20.38
CA GLU A 393 3.71 20.67 -19.17
C GLU A 393 2.27 20.26 -19.44
N ALA A 394 1.78 19.27 -18.69
CA ALA A 394 0.48 18.68 -18.89
C ALA A 394 -0.17 18.22 -17.57
N PHE A 395 0.20 18.86 -16.46
CA PHE A 395 -0.39 18.57 -15.16
C PHE A 395 -1.80 19.17 -15.06
N ASP A 396 -2.79 18.34 -14.67
CA ASP A 396 -4.18 18.73 -14.55
C ASP A 396 -4.49 19.66 -13.33
N GLY A 397 -3.46 19.98 -12.56
CA GLY A 397 -3.55 20.80 -11.35
C GLY A 397 -4.01 20.03 -10.11
N ARG A 398 -4.33 18.74 -10.20
CA ARG A 398 -4.93 17.96 -9.10
C ARG A 398 -4.38 16.54 -8.97
N TRP A 399 -4.56 15.71 -9.97
CA TRP A 399 -4.26 14.28 -9.91
C TRP A 399 -2.93 13.91 -10.57
N GLY A 400 -2.73 14.37 -11.81
CA GLY A 400 -1.55 13.96 -12.56
C GLY A 400 -1.45 14.56 -13.96
N ILE A 401 -0.69 13.88 -14.80
CA ILE A 401 -0.49 14.24 -16.20
C ILE A 401 -1.71 13.81 -17.01
N PHE A 402 -2.20 14.68 -17.88
CA PHE A 402 -3.31 14.37 -18.77
C PHE A 402 -3.02 13.14 -19.64
N ASP A 403 -4.08 12.36 -19.91
CA ASP A 403 -3.98 11.06 -20.61
C ASP A 403 -3.33 11.18 -21.98
N GLU A 404 -3.61 12.21 -22.78
CA GLU A 404 -3.02 12.36 -24.12
C GLU A 404 -1.49 12.40 -24.04
N GLU A 405 -0.94 13.28 -23.24
CA GLU A 405 0.50 13.47 -23.10
C GLU A 405 1.16 12.26 -22.41
N PHE A 406 0.51 11.70 -21.40
CA PHE A 406 1.06 10.56 -20.67
C PHE A 406 1.05 9.28 -21.51
N MET A 407 0.05 9.07 -22.37
CA MET A 407 0.02 7.95 -23.32
C MET A 407 1.06 8.09 -24.43
N GLN A 408 1.40 9.33 -24.85
CA GLN A 408 2.52 9.53 -25.79
C GLN A 408 3.87 9.19 -25.12
N TYR A 409 4.06 9.64 -23.88
CA TYR A 409 5.24 9.26 -23.08
C TYR A 409 5.33 7.73 -22.91
N PHE A 410 4.22 7.07 -22.61
CA PHE A 410 4.11 5.61 -22.50
C PHE A 410 4.55 4.92 -23.80
N SER A 411 4.04 5.35 -24.96
CA SER A 411 4.44 4.80 -26.26
C SER A 411 5.94 4.96 -26.52
N GLY A 412 6.49 6.16 -26.26
CA GLY A 412 7.92 6.42 -26.43
C GLY A 412 8.80 5.55 -25.54
N LYS A 413 8.39 5.34 -24.29
CA LYS A 413 9.13 4.45 -23.37
C LYS A 413 9.11 2.99 -23.79
N MET A 414 8.02 2.49 -24.33
CA MET A 414 7.97 1.11 -24.83
C MET A 414 8.90 0.89 -26.03
N THR A 415 9.17 1.90 -26.84
CA THR A 415 10.14 1.84 -27.93
C THR A 415 11.59 1.68 -27.45
N GLU A 416 11.86 2.13 -26.20
CA GLU A 416 13.17 1.93 -25.56
C GLU A 416 13.33 0.52 -24.94
N PHE A 417 12.25 -0.26 -24.82
CA PHE A 417 12.28 -1.55 -24.11
C PHE A 417 12.78 -2.69 -25.00
N LYS A 418 13.48 -3.62 -24.35
CA LYS A 418 13.83 -4.89 -24.99
C LYS A 418 12.59 -5.78 -25.09
N GLN A 419 12.33 -6.31 -26.29
CA GLN A 419 11.27 -7.30 -26.49
C GLN A 419 11.75 -8.71 -26.06
N PRO A 420 10.86 -9.56 -25.50
CA PRO A 420 9.48 -9.20 -25.19
C PRO A 420 9.38 -8.33 -23.94
N PHE A 421 8.39 -7.44 -23.92
CA PHE A 421 8.09 -6.63 -22.74
C PHE A 421 6.62 -6.79 -22.29
N PHE A 422 6.39 -6.50 -21.02
CA PHE A 422 5.08 -6.36 -20.43
C PHE A 422 4.92 -4.97 -19.83
N SER A 423 3.96 -4.22 -20.33
CA SER A 423 3.70 -2.86 -19.85
C SER A 423 2.23 -2.67 -19.48
N THR A 424 1.98 -2.01 -18.37
CA THR A 424 0.62 -1.63 -17.96
C THR A 424 0.55 -0.11 -17.83
N ILE A 425 -0.48 0.50 -18.39
CA ILE A 425 -0.82 1.90 -18.15
C ILE A 425 -2.18 2.01 -17.47
N PHE A 426 -2.27 2.88 -16.46
CA PHE A 426 -3.51 3.24 -15.81
C PHE A 426 -3.78 4.73 -16.01
N THR A 427 -4.90 5.07 -16.68
CA THR A 427 -5.28 6.44 -17.03
C THR A 427 -5.82 7.21 -15.83
N ILE A 428 -6.04 8.52 -15.98
CA ILE A 428 -6.42 9.37 -14.85
C ILE A 428 -7.44 10.46 -15.20
N SER A 429 -7.54 10.89 -16.47
CA SER A 429 -8.27 12.12 -16.83
C SER A 429 -9.78 12.03 -16.66
N SER A 430 -10.35 10.83 -16.63
CA SER A 430 -11.78 10.60 -16.34
C SER A 430 -12.10 10.47 -14.85
N HIS A 431 -11.14 10.78 -13.96
CA HIS A 431 -11.37 10.88 -12.52
C HIS A 431 -12.04 12.22 -12.15
N ASN A 432 -12.89 12.20 -11.10
CA ASN A 432 -13.50 13.42 -10.57
C ASN A 432 -12.41 14.44 -10.14
N PRO A 433 -12.49 15.74 -10.52
CA PRO A 433 -13.63 16.49 -11.03
C PRO A 433 -13.77 16.58 -12.57
N TYR A 434 -13.20 15.63 -13.32
CA TYR A 434 -13.39 15.50 -14.78
C TYR A 434 -12.78 16.68 -15.57
N ILE A 435 -11.53 17.03 -15.27
CA ILE A 435 -10.80 18.14 -15.88
C ILE A 435 -10.35 17.75 -17.28
N ILE A 436 -10.60 18.64 -18.23
CA ILE A 436 -10.15 18.51 -19.62
C ILE A 436 -9.11 19.60 -19.90
N PRO A 437 -8.03 19.31 -20.66
CA PRO A 437 -7.06 20.32 -21.04
C PRO A 437 -7.72 21.50 -21.77
N GLU A 438 -7.31 22.74 -21.46
CA GLU A 438 -7.87 23.93 -22.10
C GLU A 438 -7.82 23.90 -23.63
N LYS A 439 -6.74 23.33 -24.22
CA LYS A 439 -6.61 23.14 -25.69
C LYS A 439 -7.72 22.27 -26.30
N HIS A 440 -8.42 21.49 -25.50
CA HIS A 440 -9.49 20.57 -25.90
C HIS A 440 -10.89 21.00 -25.44
N LYS A 441 -11.01 22.08 -24.71
CA LYS A 441 -12.28 22.56 -24.16
C LYS A 441 -13.33 22.77 -25.25
N GLY A 442 -14.50 22.18 -25.04
CA GLY A 442 -15.63 22.25 -25.99
C GLY A 442 -15.52 21.39 -27.25
N LYS A 443 -14.47 20.58 -27.38
CA LYS A 443 -14.31 19.68 -28.54
C LYS A 443 -15.04 18.34 -28.38
N PHE A 444 -15.39 17.96 -27.17
CA PHE A 444 -16.00 16.67 -26.88
C PHE A 444 -17.49 16.79 -26.49
N PRO A 445 -18.30 15.77 -26.75
CA PRO A 445 -19.70 15.77 -26.36
C PRO A 445 -19.85 15.77 -24.84
N LYS A 446 -20.62 16.73 -24.31
CA LYS A 446 -20.85 16.86 -22.85
C LYS A 446 -21.71 15.72 -22.28
N GLY A 447 -22.56 15.09 -23.11
CA GLY A 447 -23.48 14.07 -22.65
C GLY A 447 -24.46 14.55 -21.59
N THR A 448 -24.93 13.63 -20.73
CA THR A 448 -25.92 13.92 -19.67
C THR A 448 -25.31 14.03 -18.27
N THR A 449 -24.05 13.63 -18.09
CA THR A 449 -23.30 13.71 -16.83
C THR A 449 -21.92 14.29 -17.09
N LYS A 450 -21.28 14.84 -16.04
CA LYS A 450 -19.96 15.50 -16.16
C LYS A 450 -18.86 14.57 -16.65
N ILE A 451 -18.94 13.28 -16.32
CA ILE A 451 -17.93 12.30 -16.70
C ILE A 451 -17.90 12.04 -18.23
N HIS A 452 -19.01 12.22 -18.95
CA HIS A 452 -19.09 11.88 -20.37
C HIS A 452 -18.08 12.65 -21.22
N GLU A 453 -17.88 13.93 -20.97
CA GLU A 453 -16.91 14.76 -21.68
C GLU A 453 -15.46 14.30 -21.43
N SER A 454 -15.14 13.91 -20.20
CA SER A 454 -13.79 13.39 -19.86
C SER A 454 -13.55 11.99 -20.41
N ILE A 455 -14.57 11.13 -20.46
CA ILE A 455 -14.48 9.83 -21.15
C ILE A 455 -14.20 10.03 -22.64
N ALA A 456 -14.88 10.96 -23.29
CA ALA A 456 -14.64 11.25 -24.70
C ALA A 456 -13.23 11.83 -24.95
N TYR A 457 -12.71 12.61 -24.02
CA TYR A 457 -11.31 13.04 -24.05
C TYR A 457 -10.34 11.87 -23.89
N SER A 458 -10.56 10.97 -22.93
CA SER A 458 -9.70 9.82 -22.73
C SER A 458 -9.77 8.81 -23.88
N ASP A 459 -10.93 8.66 -24.55
CA ASP A 459 -11.06 7.91 -25.78
C ASP A 459 -10.24 8.53 -26.93
N TYR A 460 -10.24 9.86 -27.01
CA TYR A 460 -9.38 10.58 -27.94
C TYR A 460 -7.89 10.37 -27.61
N ALA A 461 -7.49 10.41 -26.35
CA ALA A 461 -6.13 10.14 -25.92
C ALA A 461 -5.70 8.70 -26.30
N LEU A 462 -6.60 7.73 -26.11
CA LEU A 462 -6.41 6.34 -26.52
C LEU A 462 -6.23 6.24 -28.05
N LYS A 463 -7.04 6.95 -28.83
CA LYS A 463 -6.86 7.04 -30.30
C LYS A 463 -5.47 7.53 -30.66
N ARG A 464 -5.02 8.62 -30.04
CA ARG A 464 -3.70 9.22 -30.29
C ARG A 464 -2.57 8.24 -29.96
N PHE A 465 -2.72 7.50 -28.86
CA PHE A 465 -1.77 6.43 -28.51
C PHE A 465 -1.67 5.37 -29.61
N PHE A 466 -2.79 4.82 -30.09
CA PHE A 466 -2.78 3.80 -31.14
C PHE A 466 -2.27 4.33 -32.48
N GLU A 467 -2.54 5.59 -32.81
CA GLU A 467 -1.99 6.26 -34.01
C GLU A 467 -0.45 6.35 -33.98
N THR A 468 0.14 6.57 -32.80
CA THR A 468 1.60 6.59 -32.59
C THR A 468 2.13 5.16 -32.55
N ALA A 469 1.59 4.33 -31.68
CA ALA A 469 2.01 2.96 -31.46
C ALA A 469 1.99 2.11 -32.75
N SER A 470 1.01 2.32 -33.65
CA SER A 470 0.90 1.58 -34.89
C SER A 470 2.05 1.79 -35.89
N LYS A 471 2.91 2.79 -35.63
CA LYS A 471 4.11 3.08 -36.46
C LYS A 471 5.37 2.42 -35.88
N GLU A 472 5.29 1.89 -34.66
CA GLU A 472 6.41 1.29 -33.98
C GLU A 472 6.59 -0.19 -34.31
N ASP A 473 7.83 -0.66 -34.38
CA ASP A 473 8.16 -2.03 -34.76
C ASP A 473 7.56 -3.09 -33.81
N TRP A 474 7.39 -2.73 -32.54
CA TRP A 474 6.83 -3.62 -31.52
C TRP A 474 5.31 -3.83 -31.65
N TYR A 475 4.59 -2.92 -32.32
CA TYR A 475 3.12 -2.90 -32.36
C TYR A 475 2.48 -4.21 -32.87
N LYS A 476 2.97 -4.71 -34.01
CA LYS A 476 2.42 -5.95 -34.61
C LYS A 476 2.68 -7.19 -33.77
N ASN A 477 3.73 -7.16 -32.95
CA ASN A 477 4.08 -8.25 -32.04
C ASN A 477 3.53 -8.03 -30.63
N THR A 478 2.38 -7.38 -30.49
CA THR A 478 1.84 -7.01 -29.16
C THR A 478 0.38 -7.48 -29.03
N LEU A 479 0.10 -8.15 -27.89
CA LEU A 479 -1.26 -8.35 -27.40
C LEU A 479 -1.64 -7.15 -26.53
N PHE A 480 -2.67 -6.42 -26.93
CA PHE A 480 -3.26 -5.34 -26.15
C PHE A 480 -4.49 -5.86 -25.40
N VAL A 481 -4.55 -5.61 -24.10
CA VAL A 481 -5.72 -5.89 -23.27
C VAL A 481 -6.24 -4.57 -22.71
N ILE A 482 -7.49 -4.26 -22.96
CA ILE A 482 -8.10 -3.02 -22.49
C ILE A 482 -9.26 -3.37 -21.56
N THR A 483 -9.23 -2.78 -20.36
CA THR A 483 -10.31 -2.87 -19.38
C THR A 483 -10.49 -1.53 -18.66
N SER A 484 -11.48 -1.44 -17.80
CA SER A 484 -11.61 -0.31 -16.87
C SER A 484 -11.37 -0.79 -15.46
N ASP A 485 -10.97 0.12 -14.57
CA ASP A 485 -10.82 -0.16 -13.14
C ASP A 485 -12.17 -0.46 -12.47
N HIS A 486 -13.16 0.39 -12.66
CA HIS A 486 -14.54 0.24 -12.17
C HIS A 486 -15.51 1.08 -13.01
N THR A 487 -16.79 1.02 -12.67
CA THR A 487 -17.82 1.86 -13.29
C THR A 487 -17.81 3.27 -12.69
N SER A 488 -18.43 4.20 -13.41
CA SER A 488 -18.71 5.56 -12.90
C SER A 488 -19.57 5.51 -11.61
N SER A 489 -19.38 6.49 -10.74
CA SER A 489 -20.20 6.69 -9.54
C SER A 489 -21.65 7.14 -9.86
N GLU A 490 -21.89 7.64 -11.09
CA GLU A 490 -23.15 8.23 -11.52
C GLU A 490 -23.75 7.48 -12.73
N PRO A 491 -24.14 6.19 -12.59
CA PRO A 491 -24.73 5.45 -13.70
C PRO A 491 -26.09 6.05 -14.07
N THR A 492 -26.37 6.16 -15.36
CA THR A 492 -27.59 6.77 -15.90
C THR A 492 -28.70 5.75 -16.11
N GLU A 493 -28.36 4.57 -16.65
CA GLU A 493 -29.34 3.53 -16.94
C GLU A 493 -29.64 2.61 -15.74
N LYS A 494 -30.91 2.19 -15.60
CA LYS A 494 -31.38 1.32 -14.49
C LYS A 494 -30.56 0.04 -14.34
N LYS A 495 -30.19 -0.63 -15.45
CA LYS A 495 -29.43 -1.89 -15.43
C LYS A 495 -28.06 -1.76 -14.80
N PHE A 496 -27.41 -0.57 -14.90
CA PHE A 496 -26.11 -0.28 -14.27
C PHE A 496 -26.22 0.23 -12.82
N LYS A 497 -27.46 0.54 -12.36
CA LYS A 497 -27.74 0.89 -10.95
C LYS A 497 -27.95 -0.30 -10.05
N THR A 498 -28.11 -1.51 -10.60
CA THR A 498 -28.26 -2.75 -9.84
C THR A 498 -26.97 -3.17 -9.15
N ASN A 499 -27.05 -4.06 -8.15
CA ASN A 499 -25.87 -4.55 -7.44
C ASN A 499 -24.83 -5.21 -8.37
N VAL A 500 -25.28 -5.91 -9.40
CA VAL A 500 -24.40 -6.53 -10.42
C VAL A 500 -23.99 -5.51 -11.48
N GLY A 501 -24.91 -4.67 -11.92
CA GLY A 501 -24.67 -3.67 -12.97
C GLY A 501 -23.57 -2.67 -12.62
N LYS A 502 -23.39 -2.37 -11.33
CA LYS A 502 -22.32 -1.49 -10.80
C LYS A 502 -20.90 -2.05 -10.94
N PHE A 503 -20.76 -3.27 -11.41
CA PHE A 503 -19.45 -3.88 -11.67
C PHE A 503 -19.18 -4.08 -13.17
N ARG A 504 -20.09 -3.69 -14.06
CA ARG A 504 -19.93 -3.91 -15.49
C ARG A 504 -18.90 -2.98 -16.14
N VAL A 505 -17.81 -3.57 -16.65
CA VAL A 505 -16.71 -2.88 -17.33
C VAL A 505 -16.43 -3.52 -18.70
N PRO A 506 -15.83 -2.80 -19.66
CA PRO A 506 -15.35 -3.43 -20.89
C PRO A 506 -14.14 -4.30 -20.60
N ILE A 507 -14.05 -5.45 -21.26
CA ILE A 507 -12.82 -6.27 -21.32
C ILE A 507 -12.68 -6.72 -22.78
N LEU A 508 -11.55 -6.38 -23.40
CA LEU A 508 -11.24 -6.78 -24.78
C LEU A 508 -9.76 -7.13 -24.95
N PHE A 509 -9.50 -8.05 -25.87
CA PHE A 509 -8.17 -8.48 -26.29
C PHE A 509 -8.00 -8.15 -27.77
N PHE A 510 -6.97 -7.40 -28.08
CA PHE A 510 -6.65 -6.96 -29.43
C PHE A 510 -5.23 -7.37 -29.81
N ASP A 511 -5.11 -8.18 -30.84
CA ASP A 511 -3.82 -8.52 -31.48
C ASP A 511 -3.85 -8.08 -32.92
N PRO A 512 -3.08 -7.04 -33.32
CA PRO A 512 -3.10 -6.52 -34.68
C PRO A 512 -2.59 -7.52 -35.73
N SER A 513 -1.86 -8.56 -35.32
CA SER A 513 -1.34 -9.60 -36.20
C SER A 513 -2.17 -10.88 -36.23
N ASN A 514 -3.14 -11.03 -35.34
CA ASN A 514 -3.95 -12.25 -35.22
C ASN A 514 -5.46 -11.95 -35.35
N PRO A 515 -5.98 -11.83 -36.54
CA PRO A 515 -7.41 -11.60 -36.76
C PRO A 515 -8.31 -12.79 -36.39
N SER A 516 -7.73 -13.97 -36.12
CA SER A 516 -8.53 -15.15 -35.75
C SER A 516 -9.22 -15.05 -34.39
N ILE A 517 -8.73 -14.18 -33.51
CA ILE A 517 -9.36 -13.96 -32.19
C ILE A 517 -10.54 -12.98 -32.25
N ILE A 518 -10.77 -12.29 -33.38
CA ILE A 518 -11.82 -11.26 -33.49
C ILE A 518 -13.20 -11.89 -33.26
N GLY A 519 -13.98 -11.30 -32.38
CA GLY A 519 -15.35 -11.72 -32.14
C GLY A 519 -15.95 -11.15 -30.87
N LYS A 520 -17.27 -11.31 -30.74
CA LYS A 520 -18.03 -10.96 -29.55
C LYS A 520 -18.33 -12.21 -28.75
N ASN A 521 -17.97 -12.21 -27.46
CA ASN A 521 -18.18 -13.34 -26.56
C ASN A 521 -19.17 -12.95 -25.46
N LYS A 522 -20.19 -13.77 -25.25
CA LYS A 522 -21.23 -13.56 -24.21
C LYS A 522 -20.92 -14.23 -22.88
N LYS A 523 -19.81 -14.96 -22.78
CA LYS A 523 -19.37 -15.52 -21.48
C LYS A 523 -19.09 -14.39 -20.51
N ASN A 524 -19.35 -14.65 -19.23
CA ASN A 524 -18.96 -13.74 -18.17
C ASN A 524 -17.43 -13.79 -18.02
N LEU A 525 -16.80 -12.63 -18.00
CA LEU A 525 -15.37 -12.49 -17.77
C LEU A 525 -15.16 -11.43 -16.69
N GLN A 526 -14.28 -11.71 -15.76
CA GLN A 526 -13.92 -10.79 -14.68
C GLN A 526 -12.50 -10.27 -14.87
N GLN A 527 -12.12 -9.20 -14.18
CA GLN A 527 -10.73 -8.72 -14.21
C GLN A 527 -9.73 -9.78 -13.75
N ILE A 528 -10.11 -10.65 -12.79
CA ILE A 528 -9.27 -11.75 -12.33
C ILE A 528 -8.99 -12.80 -13.40
N ASP A 529 -9.78 -12.87 -14.46
CA ASP A 529 -9.60 -13.81 -15.55
C ASP A 529 -8.59 -13.28 -16.60
N ILE A 530 -8.20 -12.00 -16.52
CA ILE A 530 -7.28 -11.38 -17.50
C ILE A 530 -5.90 -12.03 -17.43
N MET A 531 -5.34 -12.19 -16.22
CA MET A 531 -4.03 -12.80 -16.04
C MET A 531 -3.97 -14.24 -16.62
N PRO A 532 -4.84 -15.19 -16.23
CA PRO A 532 -4.79 -16.54 -16.79
C PRO A 532 -5.07 -16.56 -18.31
N SER A 533 -5.92 -15.67 -18.83
CA SER A 533 -6.16 -15.56 -20.28
C SER A 533 -4.91 -15.12 -21.07
N ILE A 534 -4.10 -14.23 -20.50
CA ILE A 534 -2.83 -13.81 -21.10
C ILE A 534 -1.82 -14.96 -21.08
N ILE A 535 -1.71 -15.67 -19.95
CA ILE A 535 -0.80 -16.81 -19.77
C ILE A 535 -1.14 -17.90 -20.78
N ASP A 536 -2.43 -18.24 -20.90
CA ASP A 536 -2.93 -19.20 -21.88
C ASP A 536 -2.61 -18.78 -23.32
N TYR A 537 -2.88 -17.50 -23.66
CA TYR A 537 -2.59 -16.96 -24.99
C TYR A 537 -1.09 -16.98 -25.36
N LEU A 538 -0.23 -16.84 -24.38
CA LEU A 538 1.23 -16.87 -24.55
C LEU A 538 1.82 -18.28 -24.48
N ASN A 539 1.04 -19.29 -24.16
CA ASN A 539 1.51 -20.68 -23.91
C ASN A 539 2.62 -20.73 -22.84
N ILE A 540 2.42 -20.06 -21.71
CA ILE A 540 3.37 -19.96 -20.58
C ILE A 540 2.84 -20.75 -19.38
#